data_c9b1ff14e61d87057cec67c0d536e316
#
_entry.id   c9b1ff14e61d87057cec67c0d536e316
#
_cell.length_a   1.000
_cell.length_b   1.000
_cell.length_c   1.000
_cell.angle_alpha   90.00
_cell.angle_beta   90.00
_cell.angle_gamma   90.00
#
_symmetry.space_group_name_H-M   'P 1'
#
loop_
_entity.id
_entity.type
_entity.pdbx_description
1 polymer ?
#
loop_
_entity_poly.entity_id
_entity_poly.type
_entity_poly.pdbx_seq_one_letter_code
_entity_poly.pdbx_strand_id
1 'polypeptide(L)'
;MKTPLRIYEAVIPPILRLFHIQEISPSGWIEISDRKQNKIDKTTYCDYEYNCSYKDVLPLNDKETPVPYKIMSFDIEADSSHGDFPLPVKTYKRLATNIVDVVETWESVDKEYLTTWLRAAVLTAFEYEWEDGIDVIYTKAEKPSQEVIEQKITEWLEKPVRDCEIEDDDDLQAETTFETAVDNEDIDEDEEVASVKKVKKSIRKDTVVELLLRDRVKRDSKVTEINQALTSIFPKVAGDKVTFIGSTFLNYGDKKPYLNHCIVLGGCSELPNVPNQEIIQCETEKEVIQEWTKLVQEQDPHIVIGYNITGFDWEYMFRRAIETGCVDDFIKLSRNVGENAVQRDWKTKKLKLKDSVINIASGTHEQKYVDMNGRLQIDLYNVFRREHNLTSYKLDYVSGHFIGDGVKKIDHIDNNTVIISDNLSGLEVGSWIHFEEISYSVDYYKDGN
;
A
#
# COMPACT_ATOMS: atom_id res chain seq x y z
N MET A 1 57.97 -3.23 7.09
CA MET A 1 57.07 -2.08 6.80
C MET A 1 55.89 -2.56 6.00
N LYS A 2 54.66 -2.33 6.46
CA LYS A 2 53.45 -2.59 5.64
C LYS A 2 53.20 -1.35 4.79
N THR A 3 53.36 -1.46 3.48
CA THR A 3 53.08 -0.37 2.55
C THR A 3 51.55 -0.36 2.27
N PRO A 4 50.84 0.72 2.54
CA PRO A 4 49.43 0.81 2.21
C PRO A 4 49.27 0.85 0.68
N LEU A 5 48.55 -0.11 0.14
CA LEU A 5 48.17 -0.15 -1.26
C LEU A 5 46.77 0.46 -1.44
N ARG A 6 46.59 1.31 -2.42
CA ARG A 6 45.27 1.81 -2.87
C ARG A 6 44.83 1.01 -4.10
N ILE A 7 43.62 0.48 -4.03
CA ILE A 7 42.95 -0.17 -5.15
C ILE A 7 41.98 0.85 -5.75
N TYR A 8 42.10 1.08 -7.05
CA TYR A 8 41.19 1.96 -7.79
C TYR A 8 40.15 1.14 -8.52
N GLU A 9 38.95 1.70 -8.70
CA GLU A 9 37.81 1.09 -9.42
C GLU A 9 37.39 -0.29 -8.87
N ALA A 10 37.74 -0.62 -7.66
CA ALA A 10 37.42 -1.93 -7.08
C ALA A 10 35.94 -2.11 -6.72
N VAL A 11 35.19 -1.01 -6.61
CA VAL A 11 33.76 -0.97 -6.24
C VAL A 11 32.82 -0.75 -7.43
N ILE A 12 33.37 -0.67 -8.66
CA ILE A 12 32.51 -0.53 -9.86
C ILE A 12 31.79 -1.86 -10.12
N PRO A 13 30.44 -1.87 -10.15
CA PRO A 13 29.68 -3.05 -10.50
C PRO A 13 30.11 -3.64 -11.84
N PRO A 14 30.17 -4.97 -12.00
CA PRO A 14 30.62 -5.64 -13.25
C PRO A 14 29.84 -5.18 -14.48
N ILE A 15 28.53 -4.93 -14.36
CA ILE A 15 27.67 -4.45 -15.45
C ILE A 15 28.10 -3.06 -15.96
N LEU A 16 28.40 -2.13 -15.05
CA LEU A 16 28.87 -0.80 -15.43
C LEU A 16 30.25 -0.85 -16.07
N ARG A 17 31.12 -1.75 -15.58
CA ARG A 17 32.41 -1.99 -16.20
C ARG A 17 32.28 -2.55 -17.62
N LEU A 18 31.32 -3.49 -17.85
CA LEU A 18 30.99 -4.00 -19.17
C LEU A 18 30.58 -2.87 -20.13
N PHE A 19 29.65 -2.01 -19.70
CA PHE A 19 29.18 -0.89 -20.50
C PHE A 19 30.35 0.04 -20.88
N HIS A 20 31.23 0.32 -19.94
CA HIS A 20 32.38 1.18 -20.15
C HIS A 20 33.42 0.57 -21.10
N ILE A 21 33.75 -0.74 -20.92
CA ILE A 21 34.78 -1.41 -21.74
C ILE A 21 34.29 -1.63 -23.16
N GLN A 22 33.01 -1.93 -23.36
CA GLN A 22 32.42 -2.25 -24.67
C GLN A 22 31.74 -1.03 -25.30
N GLU A 23 31.81 0.13 -24.67
CA GLU A 23 31.17 1.37 -25.13
C GLU A 23 29.66 1.19 -25.37
N ILE A 24 29.01 0.36 -24.53
CA ILE A 24 27.58 0.12 -24.61
C ILE A 24 26.82 1.23 -23.93
N SER A 25 25.85 1.81 -24.60
CA SER A 25 24.90 2.75 -24.02
C SER A 25 24.01 2.04 -22.98
N PRO A 26 23.75 2.59 -21.78
CA PRO A 26 23.03 1.90 -20.69
C PRO A 26 21.64 1.37 -21.08
N SER A 27 20.97 1.99 -22.05
CA SER A 27 19.69 1.55 -22.63
C SER A 27 19.78 1.36 -24.15
N GLY A 28 20.98 1.13 -24.67
CA GLY A 28 21.23 0.93 -26.10
C GLY A 28 21.00 -0.50 -26.56
N TRP A 29 20.89 -0.64 -27.86
CA TRP A 29 20.84 -1.94 -28.50
C TRP A 29 22.20 -2.62 -28.50
N ILE A 30 22.19 -3.95 -28.37
CA ILE A 30 23.38 -4.80 -28.50
C ILE A 30 23.13 -5.91 -29.50
N GLU A 31 24.20 -6.41 -30.09
CA GLU A 31 24.19 -7.60 -30.94
C GLU A 31 25.06 -8.69 -30.31
N ILE A 32 24.55 -9.91 -30.31
CA ILE A 32 25.29 -11.12 -29.96
C ILE A 32 25.11 -12.09 -31.13
N SER A 33 26.21 -12.44 -31.80
CA SER A 33 26.16 -13.39 -32.91
C SER A 33 25.63 -14.76 -32.47
N ASP A 34 24.73 -15.36 -33.26
CA ASP A 34 24.15 -16.69 -32.99
C ASP A 34 25.21 -17.77 -32.73
N ARG A 35 26.35 -17.68 -33.38
CA ARG A 35 27.47 -18.60 -33.20
C ARG A 35 28.17 -18.49 -31.86
N LYS A 36 27.93 -17.40 -31.16
CA LYS A 36 28.54 -17.06 -29.86
C LYS A 36 27.57 -17.19 -28.69
N GLN A 37 26.30 -17.48 -28.98
CA GLN A 37 25.27 -17.69 -27.98
C GLN A 37 25.31 -19.15 -27.50
N ASN A 38 25.57 -19.32 -26.20
CA ASN A 38 25.45 -20.65 -25.57
C ASN A 38 24.13 -20.67 -24.80
N LYS A 39 23.24 -21.60 -25.15
CA LYS A 39 22.03 -21.83 -24.35
C LYS A 39 22.43 -22.48 -23.04
N ILE A 40 21.83 -22.04 -21.97
CA ILE A 40 22.05 -22.53 -20.62
C ILE A 40 20.70 -22.93 -19.99
N ASP A 41 20.74 -23.66 -18.90
CA ASP A 41 19.56 -23.83 -18.08
C ASP A 41 19.14 -22.46 -17.55
N LYS A 42 17.86 -22.12 -17.76
CA LYS A 42 17.34 -20.79 -17.42
C LYS A 42 17.42 -20.55 -15.91
N THR A 43 17.94 -19.39 -15.57
CA THR A 43 17.93 -18.84 -14.22
C THR A 43 16.92 -17.70 -14.08
N THR A 44 16.25 -17.34 -15.17
CA THR A 44 15.21 -16.33 -15.21
C THR A 44 13.95 -16.85 -15.89
N TYR A 45 12.83 -16.13 -15.74
CA TYR A 45 11.58 -16.35 -16.46
C TYR A 45 11.56 -15.66 -17.85
N CYS A 46 12.65 -14.98 -18.26
CA CYS A 46 12.75 -14.32 -19.55
C CYS A 46 12.65 -15.33 -20.72
N ASP A 47 12.09 -14.91 -21.85
CA ASP A 47 11.95 -15.78 -23.04
C ASP A 47 13.30 -16.27 -23.55
N TYR A 48 14.30 -15.40 -23.53
CA TYR A 48 15.65 -15.70 -24.00
C TYR A 48 16.68 -15.46 -22.91
N GLU A 49 17.58 -16.41 -22.72
CA GLU A 49 18.72 -16.31 -21.82
C GLU A 49 19.94 -16.98 -22.46
N TYR A 50 21.03 -16.25 -22.56
CA TYR A 50 22.25 -16.71 -23.21
C TYR A 50 23.47 -16.45 -22.35
N ASN A 51 24.48 -17.31 -22.50
CA ASN A 51 25.81 -17.10 -21.94
C ASN A 51 26.80 -16.87 -23.08
N CYS A 52 27.51 -15.77 -23.04
CA CYS A 52 28.55 -15.44 -24.03
C CYS A 52 29.72 -14.69 -23.39
N SER A 53 30.84 -14.61 -24.08
CA SER A 53 31.94 -13.76 -23.65
C SER A 53 31.55 -12.28 -23.75
N TYR A 54 31.99 -11.47 -22.78
CA TYR A 54 31.75 -10.02 -22.81
C TYR A 54 32.26 -9.36 -24.11
N LYS A 55 33.32 -9.94 -24.74
CA LYS A 55 33.87 -9.46 -26.02
C LYS A 55 32.98 -9.72 -27.23
N ASP A 56 32.01 -10.61 -27.09
CA ASP A 56 31.07 -10.97 -28.14
C ASP A 56 29.75 -10.16 -28.05
N VAL A 57 29.65 -9.26 -27.06
CA VAL A 57 28.55 -8.30 -26.91
C VAL A 57 28.94 -7.01 -27.62
N LEU A 58 28.33 -6.76 -28.76
CA LEU A 58 28.65 -5.60 -29.60
C LEU A 58 27.59 -4.51 -29.45
N PRO A 59 27.98 -3.23 -29.25
CA PRO A 59 27.04 -2.13 -29.21
C PRO A 59 26.47 -1.83 -30.60
N LEU A 60 25.18 -1.47 -30.65
CA LEU A 60 24.51 -0.96 -31.83
C LEU A 60 24.07 0.49 -31.57
N ASN A 61 25.06 1.37 -31.34
CA ASN A 61 24.82 2.75 -30.88
C ASN A 61 24.07 3.62 -31.92
N ASP A 62 24.09 3.24 -33.19
CA ASP A 62 23.36 3.94 -34.26
C ASP A 62 21.90 3.48 -34.39
N LYS A 63 21.47 2.48 -33.60
CA LYS A 63 20.11 1.95 -33.65
C LYS A 63 19.20 2.72 -32.73
N GLU A 64 18.34 3.57 -33.29
CA GLU A 64 17.39 4.44 -32.57
C GLU A 64 15.97 3.82 -32.39
N THR A 65 15.78 2.55 -32.76
CA THR A 65 14.47 1.91 -32.70
C THR A 65 14.01 1.80 -31.26
N PRO A 66 12.83 2.34 -30.87
CA PRO A 66 12.29 2.21 -29.53
C PRO A 66 12.03 0.75 -29.18
N VAL A 67 12.29 0.38 -27.93
CA VAL A 67 11.89 -0.93 -27.40
C VAL A 67 10.46 -0.82 -26.88
N PRO A 68 9.53 -1.70 -27.31
CA PRO A 68 8.16 -1.71 -26.82
C PRO A 68 8.13 -2.34 -25.42
N TYR A 69 8.58 -1.61 -24.39
CA TYR A 69 8.49 -2.06 -23.02
C TYR A 69 7.03 -2.34 -22.62
N LYS A 70 6.78 -3.50 -22.04
CA LYS A 70 5.50 -3.78 -21.40
C LYS A 70 5.41 -3.01 -20.09
N ILE A 71 4.44 -2.15 -19.99
CA ILE A 71 4.16 -1.33 -18.81
C ILE A 71 2.88 -1.87 -18.17
N MET A 72 2.91 -2.14 -16.88
CA MET A 72 1.75 -2.46 -16.07
C MET A 72 1.50 -1.32 -15.10
N SER A 73 0.29 -0.80 -15.09
CA SER A 73 -0.21 0.03 -14.00
C SER A 73 -1.15 -0.80 -13.14
N PHE A 74 -1.09 -0.69 -11.81
CA PHE A 74 -2.02 -1.36 -10.93
C PHE A 74 -2.42 -0.48 -9.76
N ASP A 75 -3.57 -0.82 -9.18
CA ASP A 75 -4.15 -0.21 -7.99
C ASP A 75 -5.01 -1.23 -7.25
N ILE A 76 -5.17 -1.07 -5.94
CA ILE A 76 -6.00 -1.95 -5.11
C ILE A 76 -7.17 -1.19 -4.50
N GLU A 77 -8.27 -1.92 -4.28
CA GLU A 77 -9.37 -1.45 -3.46
C GLU A 77 -9.57 -2.40 -2.29
N ALA A 78 -9.80 -1.85 -1.13
CA ALA A 78 -10.04 -2.61 0.08
C ALA A 78 -11.33 -2.12 0.76
N ASP A 79 -11.99 -3.01 1.49
CA ASP A 79 -13.28 -2.70 2.11
C ASP A 79 -13.21 -2.90 3.62
N SER A 80 -13.55 -1.84 4.36
CA SER A 80 -13.67 -1.91 5.81
C SER A 80 -15.07 -2.34 6.23
N SER A 81 -15.13 -3.35 7.09
CA SER A 81 -16.38 -3.84 7.68
C SER A 81 -17.15 -2.80 8.51
N HIS A 82 -16.52 -1.68 8.85
CA HIS A 82 -17.11 -0.59 9.63
C HIS A 82 -17.34 0.70 8.82
N GLY A 83 -16.96 0.71 7.53
CA GLY A 83 -17.09 1.89 6.68
C GLY A 83 -16.08 3.01 6.96
N ASP A 84 -15.06 2.74 7.76
CA ASP A 84 -13.90 3.59 7.98
C ASP A 84 -12.79 3.28 6.94
N PHE A 85 -11.65 3.95 7.05
CA PHE A 85 -10.52 3.68 6.16
C PHE A 85 -10.00 2.25 6.37
N PRO A 86 -9.83 1.46 5.30
CA PRO A 86 -9.45 0.06 5.41
C PRO A 86 -8.01 -0.12 5.91
N LEU A 87 -7.83 -1.06 6.84
CA LEU A 87 -6.54 -1.39 7.44
C LEU A 87 -6.20 -2.87 7.20
N PRO A 88 -5.01 -3.18 6.65
CA PRO A 88 -4.63 -4.56 6.34
C PRO A 88 -4.39 -5.42 7.58
N VAL A 89 -4.17 -4.79 8.73
CA VAL A 89 -4.00 -5.41 10.03
C VAL A 89 -4.82 -4.62 11.05
N LYS A 90 -5.62 -5.30 11.84
CA LYS A 90 -6.42 -4.70 12.90
C LYS A 90 -6.13 -5.34 14.26
N THR A 91 -6.22 -4.54 15.31
CA THR A 91 -6.16 -4.97 16.70
C THR A 91 -7.48 -4.66 17.42
N TYR A 92 -7.50 -4.70 18.73
CA TYR A 92 -8.67 -4.34 19.52
C TYR A 92 -8.80 -2.81 19.76
N LYS A 93 -8.09 -1.99 19.01
CA LYS A 93 -8.04 -0.53 19.19
C LYS A 93 -9.45 0.09 19.15
N ARG A 94 -10.28 -0.35 18.21
CA ARG A 94 -11.67 0.14 18.09
C ARG A 94 -12.49 -0.18 19.34
N LEU A 95 -12.47 -1.42 19.82
CA LEU A 95 -13.14 -1.79 21.07
C LEU A 95 -12.58 -1.02 22.27
N ALA A 96 -11.25 -0.88 22.36
CA ALA A 96 -10.62 -0.11 23.43
C ALA A 96 -11.07 1.37 23.40
N THR A 97 -11.19 1.95 22.20
CA THR A 97 -11.72 3.31 21.98
C THR A 97 -13.19 3.39 22.43
N ASN A 98 -14.05 2.49 21.93
CA ASN A 98 -15.45 2.45 22.32
C ASN A 98 -15.61 2.37 23.86
N ILE A 99 -14.85 1.48 24.51
CA ILE A 99 -14.90 1.31 25.98
C ILE A 99 -14.52 2.62 26.68
N VAL A 100 -13.43 3.27 26.28
CA VAL A 100 -12.98 4.50 26.92
C VAL A 100 -14.01 5.61 26.70
N ASP A 101 -14.49 5.80 25.47
CA ASP A 101 -15.42 6.85 25.11
C ASP A 101 -16.76 6.72 25.85
N VAL A 102 -17.32 5.52 25.94
CA VAL A 102 -18.56 5.29 26.71
C VAL A 102 -18.35 5.59 28.18
N VAL A 103 -17.26 5.09 28.78
CA VAL A 103 -16.99 5.29 30.22
C VAL A 103 -16.75 6.79 30.54
N GLU A 104 -16.14 7.55 29.65
CA GLU A 104 -15.92 9.00 29.82
C GLU A 104 -17.22 9.83 29.77
N THR A 105 -18.31 9.28 29.26
CA THR A 105 -19.64 9.97 29.30
C THR A 105 -20.32 9.86 30.65
N TRP A 106 -19.87 9.00 31.54
CA TRP A 106 -20.54 8.77 32.83
C TRP A 106 -20.15 9.81 33.87
N GLU A 107 -21.14 10.39 34.55
CA GLU A 107 -20.91 11.39 35.61
C GLU A 107 -20.24 10.80 36.87
N SER A 108 -20.49 9.52 37.18
CA SER A 108 -19.84 8.79 38.23
C SER A 108 -19.72 7.30 37.89
N VAL A 109 -18.59 6.71 38.24
CA VAL A 109 -18.29 5.32 37.88
C VAL A 109 -18.16 4.47 39.15
N ASP A 110 -19.09 3.55 39.36
CA ASP A 110 -18.98 2.50 40.41
C ASP A 110 -18.16 1.33 39.88
N LYS A 111 -17.28 0.79 40.73
CA LYS A 111 -16.35 -0.29 40.33
C LYS A 111 -17.09 -1.58 39.95
N GLU A 112 -18.14 -1.93 40.69
CA GLU A 112 -18.90 -3.16 40.48
C GLU A 112 -19.74 -3.07 39.20
N TYR A 113 -20.38 -1.91 39.00
CA TYR A 113 -21.13 -1.61 37.80
C TYR A 113 -20.20 -1.62 36.56
N LEU A 114 -19.05 -0.93 36.62
CA LEU A 114 -18.06 -0.92 35.54
C LEU A 114 -17.58 -2.31 35.16
N THR A 115 -17.32 -3.17 36.16
CA THR A 115 -16.89 -4.54 35.92
C THR A 115 -17.95 -5.35 35.17
N THR A 116 -19.23 -5.20 35.57
CA THR A 116 -20.35 -5.86 34.91
C THR A 116 -20.55 -5.37 33.50
N TRP A 117 -20.48 -4.04 33.31
CA TRP A 117 -20.63 -3.43 31.99
C TRP A 117 -19.48 -3.81 31.04
N LEU A 118 -18.23 -3.84 31.52
CA LEU A 118 -17.08 -4.27 30.68
C LEU A 118 -17.25 -5.70 30.17
N ARG A 119 -17.82 -6.58 30.98
CA ARG A 119 -18.18 -7.93 30.54
C ARG A 119 -19.21 -7.89 29.42
N ALA A 120 -20.29 -7.12 29.59
CA ALA A 120 -21.34 -6.96 28.60
C ALA A 120 -20.78 -6.30 27.29
N ALA A 121 -19.93 -5.27 27.41
CA ALA A 121 -19.29 -4.61 26.30
C ALA A 121 -18.45 -5.58 25.43
N VAL A 122 -17.64 -6.42 26.05
CA VAL A 122 -16.86 -7.43 25.30
C VAL A 122 -17.78 -8.48 24.67
N LEU A 123 -18.81 -8.95 25.37
CA LEU A 123 -19.78 -9.89 24.81
C LEU A 123 -20.56 -9.29 23.64
N THR A 124 -20.86 -7.99 23.70
CA THR A 124 -21.48 -7.23 22.59
C THR A 124 -20.55 -7.18 21.38
N ALA A 125 -19.26 -6.89 21.58
CA ALA A 125 -18.27 -6.87 20.50
C ALA A 125 -18.16 -8.23 19.79
N PHE A 126 -18.45 -9.34 20.50
CA PHE A 126 -18.54 -10.68 19.91
C PHE A 126 -19.99 -11.11 19.58
N GLU A 127 -20.97 -10.18 19.53
CA GLU A 127 -22.38 -10.44 19.18
C GLU A 127 -23.09 -11.47 20.08
N TYR A 128 -22.77 -11.54 21.36
CA TYR A 128 -23.46 -12.37 22.36
C TYR A 128 -24.41 -11.59 23.25
N GLU A 129 -24.16 -10.29 23.42
CA GLU A 129 -25.02 -9.35 24.15
C GLU A 129 -25.18 -8.07 23.30
N TRP A 130 -25.84 -7.05 23.85
CA TRP A 130 -26.01 -5.76 23.19
C TRP A 130 -25.82 -4.61 24.17
N GLU A 131 -24.88 -3.72 23.88
CA GLU A 131 -24.62 -2.48 24.59
C GLU A 131 -24.43 -1.35 23.56
N ASP A 132 -24.97 -0.19 23.84
CA ASP A 132 -24.84 0.98 22.98
C ASP A 132 -23.41 1.50 22.93
N GLY A 133 -22.97 1.97 21.78
CA GLY A 133 -21.62 2.52 21.58
C GLY A 133 -20.50 1.47 21.47
N ILE A 134 -20.83 0.18 21.36
CA ILE A 134 -19.85 -0.90 21.16
C ILE A 134 -20.00 -1.52 19.76
N ASP A 135 -18.95 -1.46 18.99
CA ASP A 135 -18.88 -2.03 17.63
C ASP A 135 -18.56 -3.53 17.66
N VAL A 136 -19.04 -4.23 16.64
CA VAL A 136 -18.75 -5.66 16.44
C VAL A 136 -17.29 -5.85 16.03
N ILE A 137 -16.66 -6.94 16.49
CA ILE A 137 -15.31 -7.34 16.09
C ILE A 137 -15.36 -8.60 15.25
N TYR A 138 -14.66 -8.56 14.13
CA TYR A 138 -14.50 -9.70 13.24
C TYR A 138 -13.16 -10.39 13.51
N THR A 139 -13.22 -11.65 13.94
CA THR A 139 -12.01 -12.44 14.23
C THR A 139 -11.44 -13.09 12.97
N LYS A 140 -10.11 -13.22 12.93
CA LYS A 140 -9.39 -13.90 11.87
C LYS A 140 -9.77 -15.38 11.73
N ALA A 141 -9.95 -16.05 12.87
CA ALA A 141 -10.45 -17.42 12.94
C ALA A 141 -11.97 -17.41 13.15
N GLU A 142 -12.58 -18.59 13.09
CA GLU A 142 -13.98 -18.76 13.43
C GLU A 142 -14.30 -18.18 14.82
N LYS A 143 -15.47 -17.51 14.96
CA LYS A 143 -15.88 -16.86 16.19
C LYS A 143 -15.90 -17.85 17.35
N PRO A 144 -15.17 -17.60 18.45
CA PRO A 144 -15.16 -18.49 19.60
C PRO A 144 -16.53 -18.57 20.27
N SER A 145 -16.83 -19.67 20.96
CA SER A 145 -18.08 -19.78 21.74
C SER A 145 -18.14 -18.78 22.88
N GLN A 146 -19.36 -18.48 23.35
CA GLN A 146 -19.58 -17.54 24.46
C GLN A 146 -18.79 -17.94 25.70
N GLU A 147 -18.77 -19.26 26.06
CA GLU A 147 -18.04 -19.76 27.22
C GLU A 147 -16.54 -19.47 27.15
N VAL A 148 -15.95 -19.59 25.97
CA VAL A 148 -14.52 -19.27 25.73
C VAL A 148 -14.27 -17.79 25.93
N ILE A 149 -15.15 -16.94 25.40
CA ILE A 149 -15.04 -15.48 25.55
C ILE A 149 -15.21 -15.09 27.04
N GLU A 150 -16.17 -15.66 27.77
CA GLU A 150 -16.35 -15.38 29.19
C GLU A 150 -15.12 -15.77 30.06
N GLN A 151 -14.47 -16.88 29.73
CA GLN A 151 -13.21 -17.24 30.41
C GLN A 151 -12.11 -16.21 30.14
N LYS A 152 -11.99 -15.73 28.89
CA LYS A 152 -11.02 -14.71 28.54
C LYS A 152 -11.33 -13.34 29.15
N ILE A 153 -12.59 -12.98 29.27
CA ILE A 153 -13.04 -11.78 30.00
C ILE A 153 -12.59 -11.85 31.46
N THR A 154 -12.78 -12.98 32.12
CA THR A 154 -12.35 -13.18 33.51
C THR A 154 -10.82 -12.98 33.62
N GLU A 155 -10.05 -13.61 32.75
CA GLU A 155 -8.60 -13.43 32.71
C GLU A 155 -8.22 -11.96 32.50
N TRP A 156 -8.85 -11.26 31.54
CA TRP A 156 -8.61 -9.86 31.21
C TRP A 156 -8.89 -8.89 32.34
N LEU A 157 -9.98 -9.11 33.08
CA LEU A 157 -10.38 -8.24 34.19
C LEU A 157 -9.50 -8.42 35.44
N GLU A 158 -8.93 -9.60 35.63
CA GLU A 158 -8.07 -9.92 36.77
C GLU A 158 -6.60 -9.60 36.54
N LYS A 159 -6.14 -9.69 35.30
CA LYS A 159 -4.72 -9.52 34.93
C LYS A 159 -4.33 -8.04 34.93
N PRO A 160 -3.20 -7.67 35.56
CA PRO A 160 -2.67 -6.31 35.42
C PRO A 160 -2.34 -6.00 33.96
N VAL A 161 -2.72 -4.81 33.50
CA VAL A 161 -2.53 -4.38 32.09
C VAL A 161 -1.07 -4.49 31.63
N ARG A 162 -0.13 -4.17 32.52
CA ARG A 162 1.32 -4.22 32.20
C ARG A 162 1.86 -5.64 31.97
N ASP A 163 1.19 -6.67 32.55
CA ASP A 163 1.61 -8.06 32.45
C ASP A 163 1.02 -8.73 31.18
N CYS A 164 0.24 -7.97 30.41
CA CYS A 164 -0.24 -8.35 29.09
C CYS A 164 0.87 -8.08 28.06
N GLU A 165 1.81 -9.00 27.91
CA GLU A 165 2.85 -8.90 26.89
C GLU A 165 2.30 -9.42 25.56
N ILE A 166 2.56 -8.68 24.48
CA ILE A 166 2.26 -9.11 23.12
C ILE A 166 3.56 -9.73 22.59
N GLU A 167 3.50 -11.01 22.23
CA GLU A 167 4.64 -11.71 21.62
C GLU A 167 5.05 -11.08 20.28
N ASP A 168 4.11 -10.43 19.61
CA ASP A 168 4.27 -9.82 18.30
C ASP A 168 3.73 -8.38 18.28
N ASP A 169 4.63 -7.43 18.49
CA ASP A 169 4.33 -5.98 18.46
C ASP A 169 4.15 -5.44 17.01
N ASP A 170 4.40 -6.31 16.00
CA ASP A 170 4.36 -5.93 14.58
C ASP A 170 2.93 -5.53 14.14
N ASP A 171 1.89 -6.19 14.67
CA ASP A 171 0.50 -5.89 14.31
C ASP A 171 0.05 -4.52 14.84
N LEU A 172 0.44 -4.16 16.09
CA LEU A 172 0.17 -2.85 16.68
C LEU A 172 0.92 -1.71 15.95
N GLN A 173 2.17 -1.98 15.57
CA GLN A 173 2.97 -1.01 14.83
C GLN A 173 2.44 -0.83 13.41
N ALA A 174 2.01 -1.89 12.76
CA ALA A 174 1.44 -1.85 11.42
C ALA A 174 0.14 -1.03 11.39
N GLU A 175 -0.82 -1.33 12.28
CA GLU A 175 -2.07 -0.59 12.39
C GLU A 175 -1.82 0.91 12.59
N THR A 176 -0.93 1.28 13.53
CA THR A 176 -0.58 2.68 13.79
C THR A 176 0.09 3.35 12.58
N THR A 177 0.93 2.63 11.84
CA THR A 177 1.61 3.16 10.65
C THR A 177 0.60 3.48 9.55
N PHE A 178 -0.36 2.59 9.29
CA PHE A 178 -1.39 2.81 8.28
C PHE A 178 -2.32 3.96 8.66
N GLU A 179 -2.77 4.04 9.92
CA GLU A 179 -3.61 5.16 10.40
C GLU A 179 -2.89 6.50 10.26
N THR A 180 -1.61 6.57 10.63
CA THR A 180 -0.81 7.80 10.49
C THR A 180 -0.60 8.19 9.03
N ALA A 181 -0.48 7.21 8.12
CA ALA A 181 -0.35 7.48 6.69
C ALA A 181 -1.63 8.14 6.12
N VAL A 182 -2.79 7.70 6.60
CA VAL A 182 -4.10 8.28 6.22
C VAL A 182 -4.24 9.71 6.72
N ASP A 183 -3.95 9.94 8.01
CA ASP A 183 -4.06 11.28 8.61
C ASP A 183 -3.14 12.29 7.89
N ASN A 184 -1.99 11.84 7.39
CA ASN A 184 -1.06 12.69 6.63
C ASN A 184 -1.51 12.97 5.18
N GLU A 185 -2.44 12.20 4.61
CA GLU A 185 -3.03 12.55 3.31
C GLU A 185 -3.99 13.74 3.38
N ASP A 186 -4.55 14.02 4.58
CA ASP A 186 -5.49 15.12 4.81
C ASP A 186 -4.86 16.39 5.42
N ILE A 187 -3.58 16.36 5.81
CA ILE A 187 -2.91 17.48 6.47
C ILE A 187 -2.04 18.25 5.46
N ASP A 188 -2.28 19.54 5.33
CA ASP A 188 -1.40 20.51 4.66
C ASP A 188 -0.01 20.57 5.35
N GLU A 189 1.03 20.58 4.56
CA GLU A 189 2.46 20.27 4.68
C GLU A 189 3.30 20.83 5.84
N ASP A 190 2.79 21.30 6.96
CA ASP A 190 3.59 21.99 8.00
C ASP A 190 3.77 21.23 9.34
N GLU A 191 3.29 19.99 9.50
CA GLU A 191 3.53 19.20 10.71
C GLU A 191 4.57 18.10 10.46
N GLU A 192 5.69 18.18 11.20
CA GLU A 192 6.72 17.15 11.26
C GLU A 192 6.10 15.77 11.52
N VAL A 193 6.34 14.82 10.62
CA VAL A 193 6.00 13.41 10.78
C VAL A 193 6.46 12.95 12.16
N ALA A 194 5.52 12.78 13.06
CA ALA A 194 5.78 12.30 14.40
C ALA A 194 6.31 10.87 14.29
N SER A 195 7.61 10.70 14.45
CA SER A 195 8.25 9.38 14.56
C SER A 195 7.44 8.50 15.52
N VAL A 196 7.04 7.32 15.06
CA VAL A 196 6.32 6.31 15.86
C VAL A 196 7.04 6.14 17.19
N LYS A 197 6.51 6.77 18.23
CA LYS A 197 7.07 6.69 19.58
C LYS A 197 6.85 5.28 20.08
N LYS A 198 7.93 4.52 20.30
CA LYS A 198 7.86 3.23 20.99
C LYS A 198 6.98 3.38 22.22
N VAL A 199 5.90 2.63 22.26
CA VAL A 199 4.97 2.60 23.39
C VAL A 199 5.79 2.29 24.63
N LYS A 200 5.84 3.24 25.56
CA LYS A 200 6.52 3.03 26.83
C LYS A 200 5.72 2.03 27.64
N LYS A 201 6.32 0.90 28.03
CA LYS A 201 5.66 -0.07 28.93
C LYS A 201 5.12 0.66 30.15
N SER A 202 3.85 0.42 30.47
CA SER A 202 3.22 0.97 31.68
C SER A 202 3.98 0.50 32.92
N ILE A 203 4.25 1.42 33.85
CA ILE A 203 4.89 1.12 35.14
C ILE A 203 3.83 0.69 36.17
N ARG A 204 2.54 0.87 35.85
CA ARG A 204 1.41 0.64 36.76
C ARG A 204 1.05 -0.85 36.81
N LYS A 205 0.61 -1.28 38.00
CA LYS A 205 0.08 -2.62 38.22
C LYS A 205 -1.45 -2.65 38.20
N ASP A 206 -2.07 -1.67 37.55
CA ASP A 206 -3.51 -1.51 37.52
C ASP A 206 -4.16 -2.59 36.65
N THR A 207 -5.32 -3.06 37.05
CA THR A 207 -6.24 -3.78 36.17
C THR A 207 -6.94 -2.82 35.23
N VAL A 208 -7.63 -3.32 34.22
CA VAL A 208 -8.41 -2.48 33.29
C VAL A 208 -9.43 -1.61 34.02
N VAL A 209 -10.12 -2.18 35.03
CA VAL A 209 -11.08 -1.44 35.84
C VAL A 209 -10.41 -0.29 36.61
N GLU A 210 -9.27 -0.54 37.21
CA GLU A 210 -8.52 0.49 37.95
C GLU A 210 -7.94 1.54 37.03
N LEU A 211 -7.50 1.18 35.84
CA LEU A 211 -7.02 2.11 34.82
C LEU A 211 -8.13 3.07 34.34
N LEU A 212 -9.33 2.55 34.10
CA LEU A 212 -10.47 3.37 33.68
C LEU A 212 -10.92 4.35 34.75
N LEU A 213 -10.87 3.99 36.03
CA LEU A 213 -11.23 4.82 37.17
C LEU A 213 -10.21 5.94 37.49
N ARG A 214 -9.07 6.00 36.77
CA ARG A 214 -8.05 7.03 37.00
C ARG A 214 -8.28 8.29 36.15
N ASP A 215 -8.67 9.39 36.76
CA ASP A 215 -8.87 10.69 36.09
C ASP A 215 -7.57 11.30 35.52
N ARG A 216 -6.40 10.93 36.07
CA ARG A 216 -5.10 11.52 35.68
C ARG A 216 -4.46 10.85 34.48
N VAL A 217 -5.00 9.77 33.97
CA VAL A 217 -4.49 9.07 32.78
C VAL A 217 -5.18 9.63 31.56
N LYS A 218 -4.39 10.07 30.58
CA LYS A 218 -4.93 10.59 29.32
C LYS A 218 -5.71 9.50 28.56
N ARG A 219 -6.77 9.90 27.86
CA ARG A 219 -7.62 9.06 27.02
C ARG A 219 -6.80 8.12 26.13
N ASP A 220 -5.89 8.67 25.33
CA ASP A 220 -5.07 7.88 24.39
C ASP A 220 -4.19 6.82 25.08
N SER A 221 -3.71 7.14 26.29
CA SER A 221 -2.97 6.15 27.08
C SER A 221 -3.86 5.03 27.60
N LYS A 222 -5.11 5.33 27.99
CA LYS A 222 -6.10 4.32 28.36
C LYS A 222 -6.41 3.40 27.18
N VAL A 223 -6.70 3.99 26.01
CA VAL A 223 -6.97 3.24 24.77
C VAL A 223 -5.81 2.32 24.43
N THR A 224 -4.59 2.83 24.45
CA THR A 224 -3.38 2.05 24.11
C THR A 224 -3.18 0.88 25.05
N GLU A 225 -3.28 1.10 26.39
CA GLU A 225 -3.06 0.06 27.38
C GLU A 225 -4.19 -1.00 27.35
N ILE A 226 -5.43 -0.60 27.12
CA ILE A 226 -6.58 -1.52 26.98
C ILE A 226 -6.46 -2.32 25.68
N ASN A 227 -6.10 -1.68 24.56
CA ASN A 227 -5.87 -2.36 23.30
C ASN A 227 -4.80 -3.45 23.43
N GLN A 228 -3.67 -3.15 24.06
CA GLN A 228 -2.60 -4.13 24.32
C GLN A 228 -3.12 -5.31 25.14
N ALA A 229 -3.86 -5.04 26.21
CA ALA A 229 -4.41 -6.10 27.06
C ALA A 229 -5.40 -7.00 26.30
N LEU A 230 -6.32 -6.41 25.54
CA LEU A 230 -7.27 -7.15 24.71
C LEU A 230 -6.55 -7.98 23.64
N THR A 231 -5.61 -7.37 22.90
CA THR A 231 -4.86 -8.05 21.83
C THR A 231 -4.02 -9.23 22.34
N SER A 232 -3.54 -9.16 23.60
CA SER A 232 -2.76 -10.26 24.19
C SER A 232 -3.60 -11.44 24.63
N ILE A 233 -4.89 -11.24 24.94
CA ILE A 233 -5.74 -12.25 25.58
C ILE A 233 -6.77 -12.82 24.61
N PHE A 234 -7.37 -11.98 23.77
CA PHE A 234 -8.44 -12.36 22.86
C PHE A 234 -7.90 -12.85 21.50
N PRO A 235 -8.73 -13.54 20.69
CA PRO A 235 -8.33 -14.00 19.36
C PRO A 235 -7.90 -12.85 18.46
N LYS A 236 -7.02 -13.11 17.49
CA LYS A 236 -6.60 -12.10 16.52
C LYS A 236 -7.77 -11.56 15.71
N VAL A 237 -7.83 -10.26 15.55
CA VAL A 237 -8.80 -9.53 14.71
C VAL A 237 -8.42 -9.68 13.26
N ALA A 238 -9.40 -9.80 12.37
CA ALA A 238 -9.19 -9.84 10.92
C ALA A 238 -8.91 -8.42 10.40
N GLY A 239 -7.90 -8.29 9.55
CA GLY A 239 -7.70 -7.07 8.78
C GLY A 239 -8.74 -6.93 7.66
N ASP A 240 -8.85 -5.75 7.08
CA ASP A 240 -9.75 -5.47 5.97
C ASP A 240 -9.23 -6.09 4.69
N LYS A 241 -10.14 -6.64 3.89
CA LYS A 241 -9.80 -7.44 2.72
C LYS A 241 -9.52 -6.57 1.51
N VAL A 242 -8.54 -6.98 0.70
CA VAL A 242 -8.45 -6.52 -0.68
C VAL A 242 -9.62 -7.14 -1.45
N THR A 243 -10.50 -6.29 -1.98
CA THR A 243 -11.72 -6.69 -2.69
C THR A 243 -11.57 -6.60 -4.19
N PHE A 244 -10.62 -5.80 -4.66
CA PHE A 244 -10.42 -5.55 -6.07
C PHE A 244 -8.95 -5.21 -6.36
N ILE A 245 -8.41 -5.74 -7.46
CA ILE A 245 -7.11 -5.32 -8.01
C ILE A 245 -7.30 -5.03 -9.49
N GLY A 246 -7.17 -3.74 -9.85
CA GLY A 246 -7.15 -3.28 -11.23
C GLY A 246 -5.75 -3.30 -11.80
N SER A 247 -5.58 -3.77 -13.03
CA SER A 247 -4.30 -3.74 -13.72
C SER A 247 -4.49 -3.42 -15.20
N THR A 248 -3.72 -2.45 -15.69
CA THR A 248 -3.76 -2.03 -17.09
C THR A 248 -2.39 -2.25 -17.72
N PHE A 249 -2.37 -2.86 -18.90
CA PHE A 249 -1.13 -3.19 -19.61
C PHE A 249 -1.05 -2.45 -20.94
N LEU A 250 0.10 -1.82 -21.18
CA LEU A 250 0.38 -1.03 -22.36
C LEU A 250 1.80 -1.34 -22.86
N ASN A 251 2.01 -1.43 -24.18
CA ASN A 251 3.36 -1.39 -24.71
C ASN A 251 3.80 0.07 -24.92
N TYR A 252 5.03 0.38 -24.54
CA TYR A 252 5.58 1.72 -24.73
C TYR A 252 5.48 2.17 -26.18
N GLY A 253 4.86 3.32 -26.40
CA GLY A 253 4.58 3.88 -27.73
C GLY A 253 3.16 3.60 -28.24
N ASP A 254 2.41 2.67 -27.69
CA ASP A 254 1.01 2.45 -28.01
C ASP A 254 0.12 3.54 -27.38
N LYS A 255 -0.98 3.85 -28.03
CA LYS A 255 -1.94 4.85 -27.54
C LYS A 255 -3.02 4.26 -26.65
N LYS A 256 -3.24 2.95 -26.71
CA LYS A 256 -4.31 2.27 -25.97
C LYS A 256 -3.77 1.02 -25.31
N PRO A 257 -4.27 0.68 -24.11
CA PRO A 257 -3.94 -0.57 -23.45
C PRO A 257 -4.32 -1.79 -24.30
N TYR A 258 -3.47 -2.81 -24.28
CA TYR A 258 -3.81 -4.08 -24.91
C TYR A 258 -4.59 -4.99 -23.95
N LEU A 259 -4.57 -4.73 -22.64
CA LEU A 259 -5.32 -5.47 -21.63
C LEU A 259 -5.70 -4.54 -20.47
N ASN A 260 -6.97 -4.56 -20.10
CA ASN A 260 -7.51 -4.01 -18.86
C ASN A 260 -8.03 -5.19 -18.03
N HIS A 261 -7.36 -5.48 -16.95
CA HIS A 261 -7.61 -6.66 -16.13
C HIS A 261 -8.10 -6.27 -14.75
N CYS A 262 -9.16 -6.96 -14.30
CA CYS A 262 -9.73 -6.78 -12.98
C CYS A 262 -9.83 -8.13 -12.27
N ILE A 263 -9.36 -8.22 -11.04
CA ILE A 263 -9.56 -9.37 -10.17
C ILE A 263 -10.44 -8.92 -9.01
N VAL A 264 -11.56 -9.61 -8.79
CA VAL A 264 -12.62 -9.16 -7.88
C VAL A 264 -12.94 -10.25 -6.87
N LEU A 265 -13.06 -9.89 -5.60
CA LEU A 265 -13.58 -10.76 -4.55
C LEU A 265 -15.10 -10.83 -4.65
N GLY A 266 -15.65 -12.05 -4.80
CA GLY A 266 -17.07 -12.27 -5.05
C GLY A 266 -17.42 -12.06 -6.51
N GLY A 267 -18.22 -11.08 -6.84
CA GLY A 267 -18.66 -10.81 -8.20
C GLY A 267 -18.80 -9.31 -8.50
N CYS A 268 -18.81 -8.97 -9.78
CA CYS A 268 -19.11 -7.62 -10.25
C CYS A 268 -19.99 -7.66 -11.50
N SER A 269 -20.55 -6.49 -11.85
CA SER A 269 -21.27 -6.31 -13.10
C SER A 269 -20.32 -6.27 -14.30
N GLU A 270 -20.82 -6.65 -15.47
CA GLU A 270 -20.08 -6.49 -16.72
C GLU A 270 -19.82 -5.01 -17.01
N LEU A 271 -18.68 -4.71 -17.65
CA LEU A 271 -18.24 -3.38 -18.04
C LEU A 271 -18.22 -3.27 -19.59
N PRO A 272 -19.38 -3.19 -20.26
CA PRO A 272 -19.47 -3.36 -21.71
C PRO A 272 -18.72 -2.28 -22.52
N ASN A 273 -18.37 -1.16 -21.89
CA ASN A 273 -17.72 -0.04 -22.57
C ASN A 273 -16.19 0.00 -22.38
N VAL A 274 -15.61 -0.96 -21.66
CA VAL A 274 -14.16 -1.02 -21.46
C VAL A 274 -13.53 -1.97 -22.50
N PRO A 275 -12.72 -1.48 -23.43
CA PRO A 275 -12.10 -2.33 -24.45
C PRO A 275 -11.03 -3.25 -23.82
N ASN A 276 -10.86 -4.44 -24.42
CA ASN A 276 -9.84 -5.41 -23.99
C ASN A 276 -9.90 -5.72 -22.49
N GLN A 277 -11.12 -5.81 -21.94
CA GLN A 277 -11.31 -6.13 -20.54
C GLN A 277 -11.26 -7.63 -20.30
N GLU A 278 -10.69 -8.00 -19.16
CA GLU A 278 -10.74 -9.34 -18.58
C GLU A 278 -11.05 -9.22 -17.09
N ILE A 279 -12.10 -9.91 -16.64
CA ILE A 279 -12.54 -9.86 -15.24
C ILE A 279 -12.48 -11.27 -14.68
N ILE A 280 -11.71 -11.46 -13.61
CA ILE A 280 -11.63 -12.71 -12.86
C ILE A 280 -12.35 -12.52 -11.52
N GLN A 281 -13.31 -13.40 -11.25
CA GLN A 281 -14.03 -13.45 -9.99
C GLN A 281 -13.44 -14.53 -9.11
N CYS A 282 -13.13 -14.19 -7.86
CA CYS A 282 -12.54 -15.08 -6.86
C CYS A 282 -13.48 -15.21 -5.66
N GLU A 283 -13.55 -16.40 -5.06
CA GLU A 283 -14.39 -16.63 -3.88
C GLU A 283 -13.68 -16.16 -2.59
N THR A 284 -12.36 -16.14 -2.58
CA THR A 284 -11.55 -15.78 -1.40
C THR A 284 -10.51 -14.71 -1.73
N GLU A 285 -10.18 -13.88 -0.75
CA GLU A 285 -9.10 -12.89 -0.88
C GLU A 285 -7.75 -13.55 -1.20
N LYS A 286 -7.51 -14.74 -0.68
CA LYS A 286 -6.33 -15.53 -1.03
C LYS A 286 -6.22 -15.73 -2.54
N GLU A 287 -7.31 -16.12 -3.19
CA GLU A 287 -7.36 -16.30 -4.65
C GLU A 287 -7.14 -14.98 -5.37
N VAL A 288 -7.70 -13.86 -4.88
CA VAL A 288 -7.47 -12.52 -5.48
C VAL A 288 -5.97 -12.21 -5.55
N ILE A 289 -5.23 -12.39 -4.47
CA ILE A 289 -3.79 -12.11 -4.40
C ILE A 289 -3.00 -13.11 -5.26
N GLN A 290 -3.38 -14.39 -5.26
CA GLN A 290 -2.69 -15.43 -6.04
C GLN A 290 -2.90 -15.23 -7.55
N GLU A 291 -4.12 -14.95 -8.01
CA GLU A 291 -4.41 -14.70 -9.43
C GLU A 291 -3.72 -13.41 -9.91
N TRP A 292 -3.64 -12.38 -9.07
CA TRP A 292 -2.87 -11.18 -9.42
C TRP A 292 -1.36 -11.49 -9.55
N THR A 293 -0.81 -12.27 -8.64
CA THR A 293 0.61 -12.68 -8.71
C THR A 293 0.89 -13.46 -10.00
N LYS A 294 0.00 -14.37 -10.35
CA LYS A 294 0.05 -15.17 -11.58
C LYS A 294 -0.06 -14.26 -12.83
N LEU A 295 -0.98 -13.30 -12.82
CA LEU A 295 -1.11 -12.30 -13.89
C LEU A 295 0.21 -11.55 -14.14
N VAL A 296 0.87 -11.09 -13.08
CA VAL A 296 2.18 -10.40 -13.20
C VAL A 296 3.25 -11.32 -13.78
N GLN A 297 3.25 -12.60 -13.42
CA GLN A 297 4.19 -13.58 -13.97
C GLN A 297 3.90 -13.89 -15.45
N GLU A 298 2.64 -14.07 -15.83
CA GLU A 298 2.21 -14.39 -17.19
C GLU A 298 2.39 -13.22 -18.16
N GLN A 299 1.99 -12.02 -17.74
CA GLN A 299 2.16 -10.82 -18.56
C GLN A 299 3.61 -10.34 -18.63
N ASP A 300 4.40 -10.65 -17.62
CA ASP A 300 5.83 -10.35 -17.52
C ASP A 300 6.17 -8.87 -17.84
N PRO A 301 5.59 -7.87 -17.12
CA PRO A 301 5.85 -6.48 -17.39
C PRO A 301 7.31 -6.12 -17.10
N HIS A 302 7.88 -5.23 -17.93
CA HIS A 302 9.21 -4.66 -17.71
C HIS A 302 9.18 -3.52 -16.71
N ILE A 303 8.09 -2.74 -16.72
CA ILE A 303 7.88 -1.57 -15.90
C ILE A 303 6.55 -1.74 -15.15
N VAL A 304 6.58 -1.51 -13.85
CA VAL A 304 5.41 -1.50 -12.96
C VAL A 304 5.25 -0.08 -12.43
N ILE A 305 4.10 0.51 -12.66
CA ILE A 305 3.77 1.85 -12.18
C ILE A 305 2.52 1.84 -11.33
N GLY A 306 2.38 2.82 -10.49
CA GLY A 306 1.18 3.12 -9.74
C GLY A 306 1.31 4.43 -8.99
N TYR A 307 0.32 4.80 -8.23
CA TYR A 307 0.30 6.04 -7.48
C TYR A 307 0.33 5.73 -5.97
N ASN A 308 1.38 6.17 -5.27
CA ASN A 308 1.63 5.89 -3.86
C ASN A 308 1.77 4.39 -3.50
N ILE A 309 2.12 3.56 -4.47
CA ILE A 309 2.23 2.10 -4.28
C ILE A 309 3.31 1.71 -3.26
N THR A 310 4.33 2.53 -3.08
CA THR A 310 5.40 2.33 -2.09
C THR A 310 5.03 2.83 -0.69
N GLY A 311 4.01 3.69 -0.60
CA GLY A 311 3.45 4.17 0.66
C GLY A 311 2.29 3.32 1.16
N PHE A 312 1.57 2.61 0.28
CA PHE A 312 0.34 1.92 0.64
C PHE A 312 0.22 0.50 0.07
N ASP A 313 0.05 0.34 -1.25
CA ASP A 313 -0.40 -0.91 -1.90
C ASP A 313 0.49 -2.12 -1.60
N TRP A 314 1.81 -1.95 -1.72
CA TRP A 314 2.75 -3.04 -1.49
C TRP A 314 2.71 -3.58 -0.06
N GLU A 315 2.67 -2.69 0.93
CA GLU A 315 2.57 -3.14 2.33
C GLU A 315 1.21 -3.73 2.61
N TYR A 316 0.15 -3.13 2.07
CA TYR A 316 -1.21 -3.65 2.21
C TYR A 316 -1.31 -5.09 1.70
N MET A 317 -1.00 -5.32 0.44
CA MET A 317 -1.06 -6.67 -0.16
C MET A 317 -0.15 -7.66 0.54
N PHE A 318 1.05 -7.24 0.94
CA PHE A 318 1.98 -8.11 1.67
C PHE A 318 1.41 -8.57 3.02
N ARG A 319 0.84 -7.65 3.79
CA ARG A 319 0.17 -7.99 5.07
C ARG A 319 -1.01 -8.91 4.86
N ARG A 320 -1.82 -8.66 3.85
CA ARG A 320 -2.95 -9.53 3.50
C ARG A 320 -2.49 -10.91 3.02
N ALA A 321 -1.42 -10.98 2.24
CA ALA A 321 -0.82 -12.25 1.81
C ALA A 321 -0.30 -13.09 3.00
N ILE A 322 0.27 -12.46 4.02
CA ILE A 322 0.66 -13.14 5.28
C ILE A 322 -0.58 -13.66 5.99
N GLU A 323 -1.61 -12.80 6.16
CA GLU A 323 -2.81 -13.17 6.89
C GLU A 323 -3.60 -14.29 6.22
N THR A 324 -3.74 -14.25 4.91
CA THR A 324 -4.45 -15.28 4.11
C THR A 324 -3.62 -16.53 3.84
N GLY A 325 -2.33 -16.52 4.21
CA GLY A 325 -1.43 -17.66 4.05
C GLY A 325 -1.03 -17.94 2.60
N CYS A 326 -0.93 -16.90 1.75
CA CYS A 326 -0.43 -17.01 0.37
C CYS A 326 0.86 -16.23 0.12
N VAL A 327 1.53 -15.79 1.18
CA VAL A 327 2.76 -14.99 1.06
C VAL A 327 3.85 -15.69 0.25
N ASP A 328 3.98 -17.00 0.34
CA ASP A 328 4.98 -17.78 -0.42
C ASP A 328 4.75 -17.75 -1.94
N ASP A 329 3.52 -17.46 -2.39
CA ASP A 329 3.22 -17.22 -3.79
C ASP A 329 3.45 -15.76 -4.14
N PHE A 330 2.91 -14.83 -3.33
CA PHE A 330 3.03 -13.39 -3.53
C PHE A 330 4.48 -12.90 -3.68
N ILE A 331 5.42 -13.48 -2.95
CA ILE A 331 6.84 -13.08 -3.02
C ILE A 331 7.57 -13.55 -4.29
N LYS A 332 6.94 -14.33 -5.17
CA LYS A 332 7.54 -14.84 -6.43
C LYS A 332 7.33 -13.86 -7.60
N LEU A 333 7.57 -12.57 -7.38
CA LEU A 333 7.38 -11.51 -8.38
C LEU A 333 8.67 -11.12 -9.12
N SER A 334 9.83 -11.66 -8.69
CA SER A 334 11.10 -11.47 -9.39
C SER A 334 11.11 -12.21 -10.73
N ARG A 335 11.86 -11.68 -11.72
CA ARG A 335 12.14 -12.41 -12.96
C ARG A 335 13.20 -13.51 -12.80
N ASN A 336 13.91 -13.53 -11.68
CA ASN A 336 14.90 -14.56 -11.39
C ASN A 336 14.24 -15.78 -10.75
N VAL A 337 14.56 -16.98 -11.24
CA VAL A 337 14.04 -18.23 -10.72
C VAL A 337 14.58 -18.49 -9.31
N GLY A 338 13.67 -18.78 -8.38
CA GLY A 338 14.03 -19.09 -6.98
C GLY A 338 14.39 -17.88 -6.13
N GLU A 339 14.27 -16.67 -6.65
CA GLU A 339 14.47 -15.44 -5.90
C GLU A 339 13.13 -14.94 -5.34
N ASN A 340 13.14 -14.63 -4.06
CA ASN A 340 11.99 -14.03 -3.39
C ASN A 340 12.11 -12.49 -3.42
N ALA A 341 11.02 -11.84 -3.78
CA ALA A 341 10.95 -10.39 -3.89
C ALA A 341 10.84 -9.67 -2.54
N VAL A 342 11.05 -10.35 -1.43
CA VAL A 342 11.09 -9.80 -0.06
C VAL A 342 12.30 -10.34 0.69
N GLN A 343 12.73 -9.60 1.68
CA GLN A 343 13.85 -9.99 2.52
C GLN A 343 13.36 -10.79 3.72
N ARG A 344 14.25 -11.63 4.25
CA ARG A 344 14.03 -12.30 5.53
C ARG A 344 14.94 -11.66 6.57
N ASP A 345 14.34 -11.11 7.61
CA ASP A 345 15.11 -10.57 8.73
C ASP A 345 15.99 -11.66 9.34
N TRP A 346 17.28 -11.36 9.49
CA TRP A 346 18.26 -12.36 9.91
C TRP A 346 18.10 -12.78 11.38
N LYS A 347 17.52 -11.92 12.24
CA LYS A 347 17.30 -12.18 13.68
C LYS A 347 15.97 -12.89 13.91
N THR A 348 14.89 -12.28 13.43
CA THR A 348 13.52 -12.75 13.68
C THR A 348 13.07 -13.84 12.72
N LYS A 349 13.79 -14.01 11.58
CA LYS A 349 13.42 -14.89 10.47
C LYS A 349 12.10 -14.56 9.79
N LYS A 350 11.45 -13.45 10.17
CA LYS A 350 10.23 -12.97 9.53
C LYS A 350 10.52 -12.39 8.15
N LEU A 351 9.54 -12.50 7.28
CA LEU A 351 9.57 -11.83 5.99
C LEU A 351 9.33 -10.34 6.18
N LYS A 352 10.06 -9.51 5.45
CA LYS A 352 9.98 -8.06 5.50
C LYS A 352 10.11 -7.49 4.10
N LEU A 353 9.28 -6.50 3.77
CA LEU A 353 9.46 -5.68 2.56
C LEU A 353 10.80 -4.94 2.62
N LYS A 354 11.32 -4.60 1.48
CA LYS A 354 12.46 -3.70 1.38
C LYS A 354 12.01 -2.29 1.73
N ASP A 355 12.72 -1.68 2.65
CA ASP A 355 12.50 -0.30 3.07
C ASP A 355 13.61 0.60 2.55
N SER A 356 13.26 1.78 2.10
CA SER A 356 14.19 2.85 1.75
C SER A 356 13.63 4.19 2.20
N VAL A 357 14.53 5.15 2.32
CA VAL A 357 14.17 6.51 2.70
C VAL A 357 14.55 7.44 1.56
N ILE A 358 13.58 8.19 1.07
CA ILE A 358 13.80 9.24 0.08
C ILE A 358 13.76 10.59 0.78
N ASN A 359 14.81 11.39 0.55
CA ASN A 359 14.86 12.79 0.97
C ASN A 359 14.60 13.67 -0.26
N ILE A 360 13.47 14.35 -0.26
CA ILE A 360 13.06 15.32 -1.28
C ILE A 360 12.79 16.68 -0.65
N ALA A 361 12.51 17.70 -1.44
CA ALA A 361 12.31 19.07 -0.94
C ALA A 361 11.19 19.17 0.12
N SER A 362 10.14 18.34 0.00
CA SER A 362 9.02 18.27 0.93
C SER A 362 9.29 17.44 2.20
N GLY A 363 10.50 16.89 2.39
CA GLY A 363 10.83 16.13 3.60
C GLY A 363 11.41 14.74 3.35
N THR A 364 11.39 13.93 4.41
CA THR A 364 11.90 12.56 4.43
C THR A 364 10.73 11.59 4.38
N HIS A 365 10.70 10.71 3.36
CA HIS A 365 9.61 9.75 3.14
C HIS A 365 10.15 8.32 3.21
N GLU A 366 9.51 7.51 4.04
CA GLU A 366 9.76 6.07 4.08
C GLU A 366 9.00 5.38 2.95
N GLN A 367 9.66 4.46 2.27
CA GLN A 367 9.09 3.66 1.19
C GLN A 367 9.24 2.19 1.51
N LYS A 368 8.19 1.42 1.29
CA LYS A 368 8.18 -0.03 1.40
C LYS A 368 7.79 -0.65 0.07
N TYR A 369 8.58 -1.55 -0.43
CA TYR A 369 8.32 -2.16 -1.73
C TYR A 369 8.82 -3.59 -1.83
N VAL A 370 8.28 -4.28 -2.82
CA VAL A 370 8.68 -5.62 -3.22
C VAL A 370 9.89 -5.52 -4.14
N ASP A 371 11.01 -6.20 -3.85
CA ASP A 371 12.25 -6.14 -4.63
C ASP A 371 12.17 -7.09 -5.85
N MET A 372 11.54 -6.62 -6.92
CA MET A 372 11.33 -7.40 -8.14
C MET A 372 12.50 -7.23 -9.11
N ASN A 373 13.56 -8.02 -8.94
CA ASN A 373 14.69 -7.97 -9.87
C ASN A 373 14.26 -8.27 -11.31
N GLY A 374 14.75 -7.46 -12.25
CA GLY A 374 14.39 -7.51 -13.67
C GLY A 374 13.12 -6.72 -14.04
N ARG A 375 12.45 -6.06 -13.09
CA ARG A 375 11.34 -5.14 -13.32
C ARG A 375 11.68 -3.77 -12.74
N LEU A 376 11.44 -2.71 -13.49
CA LEU A 376 11.54 -1.34 -13.00
C LEU A 376 10.23 -0.96 -12.32
N GLN A 377 10.29 -0.46 -11.10
CA GLN A 377 9.13 0.08 -10.39
C GLN A 377 9.21 1.60 -10.37
N ILE A 378 8.10 2.26 -10.67
CA ILE A 378 7.98 3.72 -10.66
C ILE A 378 6.72 4.08 -9.89
N ASP A 379 6.91 4.72 -8.74
CA ASP A 379 5.83 5.32 -7.98
C ASP A 379 5.62 6.76 -8.44
N LEU A 380 4.50 7.02 -9.11
CA LEU A 380 4.19 8.33 -9.68
C LEU A 380 4.01 9.40 -8.61
N TYR A 381 3.52 9.06 -7.43
CA TYR A 381 3.43 10.00 -6.31
C TYR A 381 4.79 10.64 -6.00
N ASN A 382 5.84 9.82 -5.91
CA ASN A 382 7.20 10.30 -5.66
C ASN A 382 7.80 11.05 -6.85
N VAL A 383 7.44 10.66 -8.09
CA VAL A 383 7.86 11.38 -9.30
C VAL A 383 7.28 12.79 -9.30
N PHE A 384 5.98 12.94 -9.08
CA PHE A 384 5.34 14.25 -9.07
C PHE A 384 5.87 15.14 -7.94
N ARG A 385 6.06 14.60 -6.73
CA ARG A 385 6.62 15.36 -5.60
C ARG A 385 8.06 15.84 -5.85
N ARG A 386 8.84 15.11 -6.62
CA ARG A 386 10.22 15.47 -6.97
C ARG A 386 10.31 16.47 -8.12
N GLU A 387 9.50 16.26 -9.15
CA GLU A 387 9.62 16.99 -10.42
C GLU A 387 8.72 18.23 -10.49
N HIS A 388 7.65 18.28 -9.69
CA HIS A 388 6.64 19.33 -9.76
C HIS A 388 6.38 19.93 -8.37
N ASN A 389 6.21 21.26 -8.32
CA ASN A 389 5.83 21.97 -7.12
C ASN A 389 4.33 22.27 -7.18
N LEU A 390 3.51 21.36 -6.66
CA LEU A 390 2.05 21.44 -6.63
C LEU A 390 1.56 21.82 -5.24
N THR A 391 0.37 22.40 -5.14
CA THR A 391 -0.27 22.73 -3.85
C THR A 391 -0.86 21.52 -3.15
N SER A 392 -1.15 20.43 -3.90
CA SER A 392 -1.58 19.13 -3.38
C SER A 392 -1.04 18.02 -4.25
N TYR A 393 -0.74 16.88 -3.64
CA TYR A 393 -0.32 15.66 -4.35
C TYR A 393 -1.36 14.55 -4.24
N LYS A 394 -2.61 14.86 -3.85
CA LYS A 394 -3.73 13.91 -3.95
C LYS A 394 -3.96 13.55 -5.42
N LEU A 395 -4.30 12.29 -5.67
CA LEU A 395 -4.41 11.76 -7.05
C LEU A 395 -5.38 12.56 -7.91
N ASP A 396 -6.52 12.96 -7.37
CA ASP A 396 -7.53 13.76 -8.04
C ASP A 396 -6.99 15.15 -8.44
N TYR A 397 -6.26 15.82 -7.54
CA TYR A 397 -5.62 17.10 -7.83
C TYR A 397 -4.55 16.98 -8.91
N VAL A 398 -3.64 15.99 -8.78
CA VAL A 398 -2.56 15.75 -9.75
C VAL A 398 -3.14 15.37 -11.11
N SER A 399 -4.12 14.48 -11.16
CA SER A 399 -4.77 14.10 -12.42
C SER A 399 -5.48 15.29 -13.07
N GLY A 400 -6.25 16.06 -12.29
CA GLY A 400 -6.89 17.28 -12.77
C GLY A 400 -5.90 18.30 -13.33
N HIS A 401 -4.74 18.47 -12.69
CA HIS A 401 -3.70 19.39 -13.12
C HIS A 401 -3.04 18.98 -14.45
N PHE A 402 -2.78 17.67 -14.65
CA PHE A 402 -2.05 17.18 -15.84
C PHE A 402 -2.97 16.69 -16.97
N ILE A 403 -4.21 16.30 -16.70
CA ILE A 403 -5.20 15.93 -17.71
C ILE A 403 -5.93 17.17 -18.23
N GLY A 404 -6.04 18.21 -17.40
CA GLY A 404 -6.68 19.48 -17.79
C GLY A 404 -5.86 20.23 -18.83
N ASP A 405 -6.57 20.93 -19.74
CA ASP A 405 -5.95 21.81 -20.74
C ASP A 405 -6.67 23.16 -20.79
N GLY A 406 -5.91 24.19 -21.17
CA GLY A 406 -6.43 25.55 -21.20
C GLY A 406 -7.48 25.75 -22.29
N VAL A 407 -8.60 26.37 -21.94
CA VAL A 407 -9.59 26.84 -22.89
C VAL A 407 -9.16 28.21 -23.42
N LYS A 408 -8.93 28.32 -24.75
CA LYS A 408 -8.56 29.59 -25.40
C LYS A 408 -9.75 30.48 -25.67
N LYS A 409 -10.86 29.89 -26.06
CA LYS A 409 -12.07 30.63 -26.45
C LYS A 409 -13.31 29.78 -26.27
N ILE A 410 -14.37 30.43 -25.84
CA ILE A 410 -15.71 29.87 -25.79
C ILE A 410 -16.61 30.76 -26.65
N ASP A 411 -17.26 30.17 -27.66
CA ASP A 411 -18.23 30.83 -28.51
C ASP A 411 -19.59 30.13 -28.37
N HIS A 412 -20.67 30.89 -28.26
CA HIS A 412 -22.03 30.37 -28.30
C HIS A 412 -22.61 30.62 -29.68
N ILE A 413 -22.86 29.56 -30.42
CA ILE A 413 -23.42 29.61 -31.78
C ILE A 413 -24.72 28.80 -31.78
N ASP A 414 -25.85 29.47 -31.98
CA ASP A 414 -27.17 28.89 -31.85
C ASP A 414 -27.37 28.23 -30.47
N ASN A 415 -27.69 26.93 -30.42
CA ASN A 415 -27.83 26.15 -29.18
C ASN A 415 -26.58 25.37 -28.82
N ASN A 416 -25.47 25.61 -29.50
CA ASN A 416 -24.21 24.90 -29.24
C ASN A 416 -23.18 25.82 -28.64
N THR A 417 -22.36 25.28 -27.73
CA THR A 417 -21.17 25.95 -27.22
C THR A 417 -19.96 25.35 -27.89
N VAL A 418 -19.19 26.21 -28.58
CA VAL A 418 -17.92 25.82 -29.26
C VAL A 418 -16.77 26.22 -28.36
N ILE A 419 -15.95 25.26 -28.02
CA ILE A 419 -14.78 25.43 -27.16
C ILE A 419 -13.53 25.22 -28.01
N ILE A 420 -12.57 26.13 -27.91
CA ILE A 420 -11.31 26.10 -28.63
C ILE A 420 -10.19 25.88 -27.60
N SER A 421 -9.48 24.78 -27.74
CA SER A 421 -8.29 24.40 -26.96
C SER A 421 -7.14 23.99 -27.89
N ASP A 422 -5.90 24.05 -27.38
CA ASP A 422 -4.72 23.61 -28.15
C ASP A 422 -4.59 22.10 -28.21
N ASN A 423 -5.16 21.41 -27.23
CA ASN A 423 -5.08 19.96 -27.12
C ASN A 423 -6.49 19.38 -26.92
N LEU A 424 -6.83 18.42 -27.75
CA LEU A 424 -8.08 17.65 -27.67
C LEU A 424 -7.79 16.16 -27.45
N SER A 425 -6.56 15.81 -27.07
CA SER A 425 -6.17 14.41 -26.81
C SER A 425 -7.02 13.82 -25.66
N GLY A 426 -7.55 12.62 -25.91
CA GLY A 426 -8.40 11.93 -24.92
C GLY A 426 -9.87 12.32 -24.95
N LEU A 427 -10.28 13.30 -25.78
CA LEU A 427 -11.68 13.65 -25.96
C LEU A 427 -12.30 12.90 -27.14
N GLU A 428 -13.40 12.24 -26.91
CA GLU A 428 -14.21 11.55 -27.90
C GLU A 428 -15.67 12.07 -27.84
N VAL A 429 -16.43 11.83 -28.90
CA VAL A 429 -17.87 12.18 -28.90
C VAL A 429 -18.58 11.41 -27.81
N GLY A 430 -19.21 12.13 -26.87
CA GLY A 430 -19.85 11.56 -25.67
C GLY A 430 -19.02 11.65 -24.39
N SER A 431 -17.79 12.17 -24.44
CA SER A 431 -16.99 12.43 -23.24
C SER A 431 -17.63 13.54 -22.40
N TRP A 432 -17.63 13.35 -21.09
CA TRP A 432 -17.99 14.38 -20.12
C TRP A 432 -16.78 15.28 -19.87
N ILE A 433 -17.00 16.59 -19.81
CA ILE A 433 -15.95 17.59 -19.60
C ILE A 433 -16.35 18.44 -18.39
N HIS A 434 -15.39 18.62 -17.48
CA HIS A 434 -15.49 19.57 -16.37
C HIS A 434 -14.76 20.85 -16.74
N PHE A 435 -15.36 22.00 -16.47
CA PHE A 435 -14.71 23.30 -16.63
C PHE A 435 -14.46 23.92 -15.27
N GLU A 436 -13.25 24.36 -15.06
CA GLU A 436 -12.86 25.11 -13.88
C GLU A 436 -12.41 26.51 -14.30
N GLU A 437 -12.99 27.53 -13.70
CA GLU A 437 -12.55 28.93 -13.88
C GLU A 437 -11.51 29.26 -12.82
N ILE A 438 -10.28 29.51 -13.22
CA ILE A 438 -9.17 29.85 -12.34
C ILE A 438 -9.04 31.37 -12.30
N SER A 439 -9.33 32.01 -11.16
CA SER A 439 -9.12 33.44 -10.93
C SER A 439 -7.98 33.67 -9.96
N TYR A 440 -7.10 34.60 -10.32
CA TYR A 440 -6.01 35.08 -9.47
C TYR A 440 -6.40 36.32 -8.62
N SER A 441 -7.67 36.76 -8.68
CA SER A 441 -8.17 37.94 -7.97
C SER A 441 -9.21 37.56 -6.92
N VAL A 442 -8.97 37.97 -5.68
CA VAL A 442 -9.88 37.76 -4.54
C VAL A 442 -11.23 38.49 -4.73
N ASP A 443 -11.29 39.47 -5.65
CA ASP A 443 -12.49 40.29 -5.91
C ASP A 443 -13.39 39.74 -7.02
N TYR A 444 -13.04 38.63 -7.65
CA TYR A 444 -13.73 38.10 -8.82
C TYR A 444 -15.11 37.49 -8.52
N TYR A 445 -15.33 37.03 -7.31
CA TYR A 445 -16.57 36.37 -6.90
C TYR A 445 -17.36 37.18 -5.85
N LYS A 446 -17.57 38.46 -6.11
CA LYS A 446 -18.40 39.26 -5.19
C LYS A 446 -19.86 38.82 -5.09
N ASP A 447 -20.36 38.07 -6.06
CA ASP A 447 -21.76 37.64 -6.18
C ASP A 447 -21.98 36.11 -6.14
N GLY A 448 -20.97 35.33 -5.79
CA GLY A 448 -21.13 33.92 -5.46
C GLY A 448 -21.51 32.98 -6.62
N ASN A 449 -21.13 33.28 -7.84
CA ASN A 449 -21.27 32.36 -9.03
C ASN A 449 -19.91 31.99 -9.54
#